data_30c12fb6741ee9fab7d1fb89d59cce22
#
_entry.id   30c12fb6741ee9fab7d1fb89d59cce22
#
_cell.length_a   1.000
_cell.length_b   1.000
_cell.length_c   1.000
_cell.angle_alpha   90.00
_cell.angle_beta   90.00
_cell.angle_gamma   90.00
#
_symmetry.space_group_name_H-M   'P 1'
#
loop_
_entity.id
_entity.type
_entity.pdbx_description
1 polymer ?
#
loop_
_entity_poly.entity_id
_entity_poly.type
_entity_poly.pdbx_seq_one_letter_code
_entity_poly.pdbx_strand_id
1 'polypeptide(L)'
;MTRRLIAGLALLVALFVAPATSQATLVFTRNPLNPTVFAAGDNGSAARRIGLGSNPRVSPDGRTIVFYRSGKGNQPSELMIAPATGGAPKRLASGWQDPFVFAWSPDSTRIAVLLGPEVGKQRLVTIDVATGVQSTIAGGYFSGASFSPQGSEQLVYAKAASASFPSRSDIYRIDLLPPGAMSVAAVSPHRLTTDHRSSSPLWGPSNRIVFVKHLGEKSRKYGPKNDLFLMNPKGDKVKRLTHTKVDPLLSGLSPTEWSANGNRLLTEFGGQDTTYAVTVNPKTGAERALTREREVGFVGTALSSDGKFVLGSLGGFEPGPGRKVVSIPYAGGKPRVLADNASEPDWSR
;
A
#
# COMPACT_ATOMS: atom_id res chain seq x y z
N MET A 1 78.93 -7.22 -19.11
CA MET A 1 77.80 -6.26 -19.11
C MET A 1 76.51 -7.04 -18.87
N THR A 2 76.08 -7.13 -17.62
CA THR A 2 74.90 -7.95 -17.22
C THR A 2 73.75 -6.99 -16.88
N ARG A 3 72.72 -6.97 -17.73
CA ARG A 3 71.48 -6.19 -17.45
C ARG A 3 70.55 -7.00 -16.52
N ARG A 4 70.30 -6.48 -15.36
CA ARG A 4 69.24 -7.00 -14.44
C ARG A 4 67.90 -6.41 -14.82
N LEU A 5 66.94 -7.28 -15.19
CA LEU A 5 65.53 -6.93 -15.35
C LEU A 5 64.88 -6.92 -13.93
N ILE A 6 64.34 -5.80 -13.49
CA ILE A 6 63.47 -5.70 -12.32
C ILE A 6 62.04 -5.87 -12.77
N ALA A 7 61.41 -7.01 -12.41
CA ALA A 7 60.00 -7.24 -12.64
C ALA A 7 59.21 -6.58 -11.47
N GLY A 8 58.46 -5.53 -11.74
CA GLY A 8 57.55 -4.90 -10.81
C GLY A 8 56.25 -5.69 -10.73
N LEU A 9 55.96 -6.27 -9.55
CA LEU A 9 54.71 -6.96 -9.25
C LEU A 9 53.66 -5.90 -8.86
N ALA A 10 52.71 -5.58 -9.75
CA ALA A 10 51.54 -4.73 -9.42
C ALA A 10 50.48 -5.54 -8.67
N LEU A 11 50.33 -5.25 -7.39
CA LEU A 11 49.32 -5.84 -6.54
C LEU A 11 47.98 -5.15 -6.85
N LEU A 12 47.08 -5.81 -7.58
CA LEU A 12 45.70 -5.36 -7.80
C LEU A 12 44.89 -5.66 -6.51
N VAL A 13 44.64 -4.67 -5.68
CA VAL A 13 43.70 -4.76 -4.56
C VAL A 13 42.29 -4.65 -5.12
N ALA A 14 41.64 -5.77 -5.33
CA ALA A 14 40.20 -5.80 -5.63
C ALA A 14 39.42 -5.41 -4.37
N LEU A 15 38.92 -4.19 -4.30
CA LEU A 15 37.94 -3.80 -3.29
C LEU A 15 36.64 -4.60 -3.57
N PHE A 16 36.45 -5.67 -2.83
CA PHE A 16 35.12 -6.30 -2.69
C PHE A 16 34.21 -5.35 -1.94
N VAL A 17 33.45 -4.52 -2.63
CA VAL A 17 32.28 -3.85 -2.08
C VAL A 17 31.23 -4.94 -1.90
N ALA A 18 31.13 -5.48 -0.68
CA ALA A 18 30.02 -6.36 -0.33
C ALA A 18 28.71 -5.62 -0.63
N PRO A 19 27.74 -6.23 -1.32
CA PRO A 19 26.44 -5.60 -1.50
C PRO A 19 25.89 -5.32 -0.10
N ALA A 20 25.63 -4.04 0.20
CA ALA A 20 24.94 -3.67 1.43
C ALA A 20 23.62 -4.42 1.43
N THR A 21 23.45 -5.35 2.35
CA THR A 21 22.16 -6.01 2.60
C THR A 21 21.18 -4.89 2.87
N SER A 22 20.25 -4.66 1.95
CA SER A 22 19.18 -3.67 2.11
C SER A 22 18.37 -4.11 3.34
N GLN A 23 18.64 -3.48 4.48
CA GLN A 23 17.76 -3.62 5.62
C GLN A 23 16.43 -2.98 5.24
N ALA A 24 15.34 -3.68 5.54
CA ALA A 24 14.02 -3.13 5.29
C ALA A 24 13.87 -1.76 5.97
N THR A 25 13.31 -0.80 5.25
CA THR A 25 13.09 0.56 5.75
C THR A 25 11.71 0.64 6.36
N LEU A 26 11.64 1.00 7.64
CA LEU A 26 10.41 1.36 8.34
C LEU A 26 10.17 2.86 8.18
N VAL A 27 8.94 3.24 7.80
CA VAL A 27 8.51 4.64 7.80
C VAL A 27 7.28 4.81 8.69
N PHE A 28 7.12 5.97 9.31
CA PHE A 28 5.99 6.27 10.18
C PHE A 28 5.83 7.78 10.40
N THR A 29 4.67 8.17 10.92
CA THR A 29 4.36 9.55 11.29
C THR A 29 4.42 9.74 12.80
N ARG A 30 4.97 10.86 13.25
CA ARG A 30 4.90 11.35 14.63
C ARG A 30 4.25 12.72 14.68
N ASN A 31 3.87 13.12 15.90
CA ASN A 31 3.34 14.45 16.22
C ASN A 31 2.06 14.80 15.44
N PRO A 32 0.89 14.35 15.91
CA PRO A 32 -0.39 14.53 15.20
C PRO A 32 -0.78 15.98 14.96
N LEU A 33 -0.36 16.91 15.82
CA LEU A 33 -0.64 18.35 15.66
C LEU A 33 0.24 19.01 14.58
N ASN A 34 1.39 18.45 14.32
CA ASN A 34 2.31 18.90 13.27
C ASN A 34 2.98 17.66 12.64
N PRO A 35 2.22 16.91 11.84
CA PRO A 35 2.64 15.61 11.37
C PRO A 35 4.02 15.63 10.72
N THR A 36 4.88 14.72 11.15
CA THR A 36 6.26 14.63 10.69
C THR A 36 6.59 13.18 10.35
N VAL A 37 7.06 12.96 9.14
CA VAL A 37 7.47 11.65 8.63
C VAL A 37 8.90 11.34 9.07
N PHE A 38 9.09 10.09 9.51
CA PHE A 38 10.37 9.51 9.90
C PHE A 38 10.65 8.24 9.08
N ALA A 39 11.94 7.97 8.87
CA ALA A 39 12.44 6.70 8.38
C ALA A 39 13.38 6.08 9.42
N ALA A 40 13.36 4.75 9.54
CA ALA A 40 14.15 4.00 10.50
C ALA A 40 14.57 2.65 9.90
N GLY A 41 15.45 1.92 10.59
CA GLY A 41 15.64 0.50 10.32
C GLY A 41 14.38 -0.30 10.64
N ASP A 42 14.28 -1.51 10.13
CA ASP A 42 13.12 -2.40 10.26
C ASP A 42 12.69 -2.66 11.71
N ASN A 43 13.62 -2.56 12.63
CA ASN A 43 13.41 -2.72 14.07
C ASN A 43 13.11 -1.40 14.81
N GLY A 44 12.93 -0.29 14.08
CA GLY A 44 12.70 1.05 14.64
C GLY A 44 13.96 1.81 15.03
N SER A 45 15.15 1.23 14.86
CA SER A 45 16.42 1.89 15.20
C SER A 45 16.79 3.02 14.24
N ALA A 46 17.67 3.92 14.69
CA ALA A 46 18.23 5.02 13.91
C ALA A 46 17.16 5.87 13.17
N ALA A 47 16.04 6.12 13.83
CA ALA A 47 14.96 6.93 13.27
C ALA A 47 15.45 8.35 12.94
N ARG A 48 15.23 8.77 11.69
CA ARG A 48 15.58 10.09 11.17
C ARG A 48 14.36 10.82 10.62
N ARG A 49 14.32 12.12 10.79
CA ARG A 49 13.28 12.98 10.24
C ARG A 49 13.43 13.10 8.71
N ILE A 50 12.32 12.90 7.98
CA ILE A 50 12.25 13.06 6.53
C ILE A 50 11.64 14.42 6.16
N GLY A 51 10.46 14.75 6.72
CA GLY A 51 9.79 16.01 6.40
C GLY A 51 8.48 16.18 7.16
N LEU A 52 7.87 17.35 7.00
CA LEU A 52 6.50 17.59 7.48
C LEU A 52 5.51 16.89 6.55
N GLY A 53 4.58 16.18 7.13
CA GLY A 53 3.54 15.42 6.43
C GLY A 53 3.14 14.14 7.16
N SER A 54 2.25 13.36 6.54
CA SER A 54 1.63 12.15 7.10
C SER A 54 1.46 11.07 6.02
N ASN A 55 0.94 9.92 6.42
CA ASN A 55 0.67 8.77 5.53
C ASN A 55 1.86 8.39 4.64
N PRO A 56 3.06 8.16 5.19
CA PRO A 56 4.20 7.78 4.38
C PRO A 56 4.00 6.39 3.77
N ARG A 57 4.49 6.25 2.52
CA ARG A 57 4.61 4.98 1.83
C ARG A 57 6.03 4.85 1.30
N VAL A 58 6.68 3.76 1.65
CA VAL A 58 8.04 3.49 1.19
C VAL A 58 8.00 2.63 -0.08
N SER A 59 8.90 2.91 -1.03
CA SER A 59 9.04 2.09 -2.22
C SER A 59 9.49 0.65 -1.87
N PRO A 60 9.13 -0.35 -2.67
CA PRO A 60 9.54 -1.74 -2.43
C PRO A 60 11.05 -1.93 -2.25
N ASP A 61 11.89 -1.16 -2.96
CA ASP A 61 13.34 -1.18 -2.82
C ASP A 61 13.89 -0.46 -1.57
N GLY A 62 13.01 0.15 -0.77
CA GLY A 62 13.35 0.85 0.47
C GLY A 62 14.06 2.20 0.31
N ARG A 63 14.21 2.71 -0.91
CA ARG A 63 15.05 3.89 -1.18
C ARG A 63 14.28 5.21 -1.21
N THR A 64 12.98 5.15 -1.53
CA THR A 64 12.16 6.33 -1.78
C THR A 64 10.93 6.31 -0.90
N ILE A 65 10.57 7.47 -0.36
CA ILE A 65 9.38 7.66 0.46
C ILE A 65 8.50 8.68 -0.23
N VAL A 66 7.22 8.36 -0.40
CA VAL A 66 6.19 9.34 -0.72
C VAL A 66 5.31 9.57 0.50
N PHE A 67 4.87 10.79 0.70
CA PHE A 67 4.02 11.15 1.82
C PHE A 67 3.17 12.37 1.50
N TYR A 68 2.12 12.51 2.23
CA TYR A 68 1.15 13.57 2.08
C TYR A 68 1.54 14.79 2.93
N ARG A 69 1.34 15.99 2.38
CA ARG A 69 1.48 17.26 3.10
C ARG A 69 0.23 18.11 2.89
N SER A 70 -0.48 18.41 3.97
CA SER A 70 -1.66 19.26 3.93
C SER A 70 -1.33 20.65 3.41
N GLY A 71 -2.19 21.17 2.56
CA GLY A 71 -2.16 22.58 2.15
C GLY A 71 -2.42 23.50 3.36
N LYS A 72 -1.88 24.69 3.32
CA LYS A 72 -2.15 25.73 4.32
C LYS A 72 -3.19 26.72 3.79
N GLY A 73 -4.26 26.96 4.56
CA GLY A 73 -5.36 27.82 4.13
C GLY A 73 -5.98 27.32 2.81
N ASN A 74 -6.05 28.15 1.79
CA ASN A 74 -6.58 27.82 0.46
C ASN A 74 -5.53 27.22 -0.49
N GLN A 75 -4.49 26.59 0.01
CA GLN A 75 -3.51 25.91 -0.84
C GLN A 75 -3.88 24.44 -1.00
N PRO A 76 -3.66 23.86 -2.18
CA PRO A 76 -3.88 22.43 -2.40
C PRO A 76 -2.91 21.60 -1.55
N SER A 77 -3.35 20.42 -1.19
CA SER A 77 -2.50 19.42 -0.58
C SER A 77 -1.50 18.86 -1.57
N GLU A 78 -0.39 18.38 -1.08
CA GLU A 78 0.75 17.96 -1.89
C GLU A 78 1.15 16.51 -1.60
N LEU A 79 1.47 15.79 -2.64
CA LEU A 79 2.21 14.53 -2.56
C LEU A 79 3.70 14.85 -2.66
N MET A 80 4.43 14.55 -1.59
CA MET A 80 5.85 14.78 -1.48
C MET A 80 6.63 13.50 -1.74
N ILE A 81 7.84 13.65 -2.24
CA ILE A 81 8.80 12.54 -2.44
C ILE A 81 10.15 12.92 -1.81
N ALA A 82 10.79 11.96 -1.16
CA ALA A 82 12.12 12.13 -0.57
C ALA A 82 12.92 10.81 -0.58
N PRO A 83 14.27 10.89 -0.59
CA PRO A 83 15.09 9.71 -0.32
C PRO A 83 14.87 9.18 1.11
N ALA A 84 14.81 7.86 1.28
CA ALA A 84 14.72 7.25 2.61
C ALA A 84 15.95 7.51 3.48
N THR A 85 17.08 7.83 2.87
CA THR A 85 18.32 8.26 3.56
C THR A 85 18.26 9.68 4.12
N GLY A 86 17.19 10.42 3.82
CA GLY A 86 17.02 11.84 4.14
C GLY A 86 17.40 12.74 2.96
N GLY A 87 17.14 14.02 3.12
CA GLY A 87 17.29 15.05 2.08
C GLY A 87 16.05 15.94 2.00
N ALA A 88 16.12 17.02 1.21
CA ALA A 88 14.99 17.92 1.04
C ALA A 88 13.86 17.25 0.25
N PRO A 89 12.64 17.14 0.80
CA PRO A 89 11.50 16.62 0.05
C PRO A 89 11.15 17.50 -1.14
N LYS A 90 10.77 16.88 -2.24
CA LYS A 90 10.28 17.55 -3.46
C LYS A 90 8.79 17.28 -3.62
N ARG A 91 8.06 18.22 -4.22
CA ARG A 91 6.67 18.01 -4.62
C ARG A 91 6.60 17.12 -5.87
N LEU A 92 5.85 16.04 -5.80
CA LEU A 92 5.61 15.13 -6.91
C LEU A 92 4.27 15.43 -7.61
N ALA A 93 3.23 15.74 -6.82
CA ALA A 93 1.91 16.10 -7.31
C ALA A 93 1.19 17.01 -6.31
N SER A 94 0.07 17.59 -6.73
CA SER A 94 -0.83 18.35 -5.85
C SER A 94 -2.29 18.16 -6.24
N GLY A 95 -3.20 18.34 -5.27
CA GLY A 95 -4.64 18.25 -5.47
C GLY A 95 -5.38 18.96 -4.33
N TRP A 96 -6.60 19.47 -4.61
CA TRP A 96 -7.46 20.12 -3.61
C TRP A 96 -8.02 19.14 -2.56
N GLN A 97 -8.12 17.86 -2.93
CA GLN A 97 -8.24 16.78 -1.96
C GLN A 97 -6.87 16.14 -1.74
N ASP A 98 -6.74 15.54 -0.57
CA ASP A 98 -5.54 14.86 -0.16
C ASP A 98 -5.17 13.77 -1.18
N PRO A 99 -4.00 13.86 -1.83
CA PRO A 99 -3.54 12.81 -2.71
C PRO A 99 -3.45 11.49 -1.95
N PHE A 100 -4.12 10.45 -2.46
CA PHE A 100 -4.10 9.14 -1.84
C PHE A 100 -3.30 8.15 -2.68
N VAL A 101 -2.22 7.62 -2.12
CA VAL A 101 -1.39 6.59 -2.78
C VAL A 101 -2.03 5.22 -2.56
N PHE A 102 -2.52 4.62 -3.65
CA PHE A 102 -3.06 3.26 -3.63
C PHE A 102 -1.96 2.20 -3.62
N ALA A 103 -0.94 2.36 -4.46
CA ALA A 103 0.11 1.37 -4.59
C ALA A 103 1.39 1.93 -5.19
N TRP A 104 2.52 1.33 -4.80
CA TRP A 104 3.76 1.33 -5.53
C TRP A 104 3.79 0.18 -6.55
N SER A 105 4.44 0.38 -7.69
CA SER A 105 4.81 -0.73 -8.57
C SER A 105 5.96 -1.55 -7.94
N PRO A 106 6.01 -2.87 -8.18
CA PRO A 106 7.03 -3.73 -7.56
C PRO A 106 8.47 -3.36 -7.91
N ASP A 107 8.68 -2.74 -9.06
CA ASP A 107 9.97 -2.24 -9.54
C ASP A 107 10.34 -0.85 -9.00
N SER A 108 9.50 -0.28 -8.13
CA SER A 108 9.69 1.05 -7.52
C SER A 108 9.73 2.23 -8.51
N THR A 109 9.30 2.04 -9.76
CA THR A 109 9.36 3.07 -10.80
C THR A 109 8.11 3.94 -10.88
N ARG A 110 6.96 3.43 -10.39
CA ARG A 110 5.66 4.10 -10.48
C ARG A 110 4.85 4.03 -9.20
N ILE A 111 3.97 4.99 -9.04
CA ILE A 111 2.90 4.95 -8.04
C ILE A 111 1.55 5.15 -8.70
N ALA A 112 0.51 4.50 -8.16
CA ALA A 112 -0.89 4.72 -8.51
C ALA A 112 -1.51 5.63 -7.44
N VAL A 113 -2.04 6.77 -7.85
CA VAL A 113 -2.49 7.85 -6.96
C VAL A 113 -3.88 8.32 -7.34
N LEU A 114 -4.70 8.58 -6.35
CA LEU A 114 -5.95 9.29 -6.51
C LEU A 114 -5.69 10.79 -6.35
N LEU A 115 -5.98 11.55 -7.38
CA LEU A 115 -5.86 13.01 -7.39
C LEU A 115 -7.19 13.65 -7.78
N GLY A 116 -7.49 14.83 -7.25
CA GLY A 116 -8.64 15.59 -7.71
C GLY A 116 -8.95 16.81 -6.85
N PRO A 117 -9.74 17.75 -7.41
CA PRO A 117 -10.12 18.96 -6.67
C PRO A 117 -11.28 18.73 -5.70
N GLU A 118 -12.13 17.72 -5.94
CA GLU A 118 -13.34 17.44 -5.17
C GLU A 118 -13.72 15.96 -5.27
N VAL A 119 -14.53 15.49 -4.33
CA VAL A 119 -15.18 14.18 -4.44
C VAL A 119 -16.00 14.14 -5.73
N GLY A 120 -15.79 13.11 -6.55
CA GLY A 120 -16.48 12.98 -7.84
C GLY A 120 -15.80 13.61 -9.04
N LYS A 121 -14.79 14.43 -8.81
CA LYS A 121 -13.88 14.88 -9.87
C LYS A 121 -12.51 14.26 -9.75
N GLN A 122 -12.42 13.18 -9.01
CA GLN A 122 -11.19 12.44 -8.80
C GLN A 122 -10.70 11.75 -10.07
N ARG A 123 -9.41 11.62 -10.19
CA ARG A 123 -8.73 10.91 -11.26
C ARG A 123 -7.77 9.90 -10.65
N LEU A 124 -7.84 8.68 -11.12
CA LEU A 124 -6.78 7.71 -10.90
C LEU A 124 -5.67 8.03 -11.90
N VAL A 125 -4.49 8.29 -11.40
CA VAL A 125 -3.29 8.56 -12.21
C VAL A 125 -2.17 7.61 -11.82
N THR A 126 -1.28 7.30 -12.76
CA THR A 126 0.03 6.77 -12.44
C THR A 126 1.07 7.88 -12.57
N ILE A 127 2.05 7.90 -11.68
CA ILE A 127 3.14 8.86 -11.69
C ILE A 127 4.44 8.09 -11.83
N ASP A 128 5.23 8.41 -12.83
CA ASP A 128 6.61 7.97 -12.96
C ASP A 128 7.46 8.70 -11.90
N VAL A 129 8.13 7.95 -11.07
CA VAL A 129 8.83 8.50 -9.89
C VAL A 129 10.08 9.27 -10.25
N ALA A 130 10.77 8.87 -11.32
CA ALA A 130 12.01 9.49 -11.75
C ALA A 130 11.76 10.84 -12.45
N THR A 131 10.72 10.90 -13.29
CA THR A 131 10.42 12.07 -14.14
C THR A 131 9.31 12.94 -13.59
N GLY A 132 8.44 12.41 -12.71
CA GLY A 132 7.22 13.08 -12.25
C GLY A 132 6.09 13.12 -13.30
N VAL A 133 6.26 12.45 -14.45
CA VAL A 133 5.25 12.40 -15.50
C VAL A 133 4.01 11.68 -15.01
N GLN A 134 2.86 12.33 -15.17
CA GLN A 134 1.54 11.83 -14.76
C GLN A 134 0.76 11.30 -15.95
N SER A 135 0.22 10.09 -15.85
CA SER A 135 -0.67 9.49 -16.84
C SER A 135 -2.03 9.25 -16.23
N THR A 136 -3.07 9.89 -16.75
CA THR A 136 -4.46 9.69 -16.29
C THR A 136 -4.98 8.34 -16.79
N ILE A 137 -5.40 7.49 -15.86
CA ILE A 137 -5.97 6.17 -16.12
C ILE A 137 -7.48 6.29 -16.34
N ALA A 138 -8.17 6.95 -15.43
CA ALA A 138 -9.62 7.15 -15.50
C ALA A 138 -10.06 8.31 -14.59
N GLY A 139 -11.22 8.90 -14.90
CA GLY A 139 -11.96 9.79 -14.00
C GLY A 139 -13.10 9.05 -13.31
N GLY A 140 -13.46 9.45 -12.10
CA GLY A 140 -14.59 8.92 -11.34
C GLY A 140 -14.26 8.56 -9.91
N TYR A 141 -14.94 7.55 -9.35
CA TYR A 141 -14.81 7.11 -7.97
C TYR A 141 -14.10 5.76 -7.92
N PHE A 142 -13.11 5.65 -7.05
CA PHE A 142 -12.24 4.48 -6.99
C PHE A 142 -12.18 3.94 -5.56
N SER A 143 -12.24 2.62 -5.43
CA SER A 143 -12.13 1.93 -4.13
C SER A 143 -10.85 1.12 -3.98
N GLY A 144 -9.93 1.23 -4.91
CA GLY A 144 -8.62 0.57 -4.86
C GLY A 144 -7.97 0.48 -6.21
N ALA A 145 -6.64 0.39 -6.19
CA ALA A 145 -5.82 0.08 -7.35
C ALA A 145 -4.56 -0.68 -6.91
N SER A 146 -4.07 -1.58 -7.75
CA SER A 146 -2.89 -2.39 -7.45
C SER A 146 -2.15 -2.74 -8.74
N PHE A 147 -0.83 -2.59 -8.75
CA PHE A 147 -0.01 -3.04 -9.86
C PHE A 147 0.09 -4.56 -9.93
N SER A 148 0.39 -5.07 -11.11
CA SER A 148 0.81 -6.45 -11.31
C SER A 148 2.08 -6.74 -10.50
N PRO A 149 2.20 -7.92 -9.86
CA PRO A 149 3.43 -8.30 -9.16
C PRO A 149 4.63 -8.53 -10.09
N GLN A 150 4.43 -8.50 -11.41
CA GLN A 150 5.48 -8.68 -12.42
C GLN A 150 6.13 -7.36 -12.86
N GLY A 151 5.61 -6.20 -12.46
CA GLY A 151 6.18 -4.91 -12.82
C GLY A 151 5.17 -3.77 -12.84
N SER A 152 5.55 -2.68 -13.50
CA SER A 152 4.79 -1.43 -13.56
C SER A 152 3.88 -1.29 -14.78
N GLU A 153 3.82 -2.32 -15.64
CA GLU A 153 3.13 -2.23 -16.94
C GLU A 153 1.65 -2.60 -16.89
N GLN A 154 1.16 -3.13 -15.79
CA GLN A 154 -0.25 -3.50 -15.63
C GLN A 154 -0.80 -3.05 -14.29
N LEU A 155 -2.03 -2.57 -14.30
CA LEU A 155 -2.77 -2.13 -13.13
C LEU A 155 -4.17 -2.72 -13.13
N VAL A 156 -4.64 -3.16 -11.96
CA VAL A 156 -6.07 -3.39 -11.70
C VAL A 156 -6.61 -2.29 -10.81
N TYR A 157 -7.86 -1.89 -11.04
CA TYR A 157 -8.53 -0.89 -10.22
C TYR A 157 -10.03 -1.15 -10.16
N ALA A 158 -10.68 -0.69 -9.11
CA ALA A 158 -12.12 -0.72 -8.99
C ALA A 158 -12.70 0.68 -9.17
N LYS A 159 -13.69 0.80 -10.05
CA LYS A 159 -14.39 2.05 -10.36
C LYS A 159 -15.88 1.91 -10.12
N ALA A 160 -16.42 2.81 -9.30
CA ALA A 160 -17.85 2.91 -9.04
C ALA A 160 -18.55 3.81 -10.05
N ALA A 161 -19.86 3.58 -10.22
CA ALA A 161 -20.69 4.39 -11.10
C ALA A 161 -20.96 5.79 -10.52
N SER A 162 -20.99 5.94 -9.18
CA SER A 162 -21.21 7.23 -8.52
C SER A 162 -20.60 7.26 -7.11
N ALA A 163 -20.42 8.47 -6.54
CA ALA A 163 -19.96 8.68 -5.17
C ALA A 163 -20.95 8.14 -4.13
N SER A 164 -22.24 8.26 -4.42
CA SER A 164 -23.30 7.88 -3.47
C SER A 164 -23.35 6.37 -3.22
N PHE A 165 -22.74 5.57 -4.11
CA PHE A 165 -22.73 4.12 -4.01
C PHE A 165 -21.34 3.56 -4.36
N PRO A 166 -20.31 3.82 -3.54
CA PRO A 166 -18.95 3.33 -3.79
C PRO A 166 -18.87 1.79 -3.80
N SER A 167 -19.82 1.11 -3.15
CA SER A 167 -19.96 -0.34 -3.17
C SER A 167 -20.49 -0.90 -4.51
N ARG A 168 -21.07 -0.07 -5.37
CA ARG A 168 -21.50 -0.44 -6.72
C ARG A 168 -20.38 -0.22 -7.72
N SER A 169 -19.32 -1.00 -7.60
CA SER A 169 -18.15 -0.89 -8.46
C SER A 169 -17.89 -2.19 -9.23
N ASP A 170 -17.09 -2.04 -10.26
CA ASP A 170 -16.53 -3.12 -11.03
C ASP A 170 -15.03 -2.98 -11.13
N ILE A 171 -14.37 -4.11 -11.33
CA ILE A 171 -12.92 -4.20 -11.44
C ILE A 171 -12.52 -4.17 -12.91
N TYR A 172 -11.50 -3.39 -13.19
CA TYR A 172 -10.90 -3.22 -14.50
C TYR A 172 -9.41 -3.54 -14.43
N ARG A 173 -8.87 -4.05 -15.53
CA ARG A 173 -7.43 -4.16 -15.78
C ARG A 173 -7.06 -3.25 -16.94
N ILE A 174 -5.91 -2.60 -16.84
CA ILE A 174 -5.34 -1.77 -17.89
C ILE A 174 -3.86 -2.12 -18.08
N ASP A 175 -3.43 -2.17 -19.34
CA ASP A 175 -2.02 -2.22 -19.70
C ASP A 175 -1.50 -0.79 -19.80
N LEU A 176 -0.36 -0.52 -19.20
CA LEU A 176 0.25 0.81 -19.13
C LEU A 176 1.42 0.89 -20.10
N LEU A 177 1.62 2.07 -20.67
CA LEU A 177 2.82 2.32 -21.46
C LEU A 177 4.07 2.22 -20.58
N PRO A 178 5.23 1.88 -21.16
CA PRO A 178 6.51 1.88 -20.43
C PRO A 178 6.77 3.22 -19.73
N PRO A 179 7.53 3.24 -18.60
CA PRO A 179 7.92 4.47 -17.93
C PRO A 179 8.58 5.46 -18.90
N GLY A 180 8.21 6.74 -18.80
CA GLY A 180 8.76 7.79 -19.66
C GLY A 180 8.19 7.85 -21.09
N ALA A 181 7.31 6.94 -21.49
CA ALA A 181 6.68 7.03 -22.80
C ALA A 181 5.73 8.24 -22.88
N MET A 182 5.94 9.12 -23.84
CA MET A 182 5.15 10.35 -24.04
C MET A 182 3.85 10.11 -24.83
N SER A 183 3.50 8.87 -25.14
CA SER A 183 2.32 8.59 -25.96
C SER A 183 1.07 8.48 -25.10
N VAL A 184 0.05 9.23 -25.48
CA VAL A 184 -1.31 9.20 -24.92
C VAL A 184 -2.20 8.20 -25.71
N ALA A 185 -1.64 7.11 -26.22
CA ALA A 185 -2.48 6.07 -26.78
C ALA A 185 -3.38 5.54 -25.68
N ALA A 186 -4.64 5.86 -25.74
CA ALA A 186 -5.66 5.40 -24.80
C ALA A 186 -5.75 3.86 -24.89
N VAL A 187 -5.05 3.18 -24.02
CA VAL A 187 -5.24 1.74 -23.85
C VAL A 187 -6.61 1.56 -23.20
N SER A 188 -7.52 0.90 -23.90
CA SER A 188 -8.85 0.64 -23.37
C SER A 188 -8.77 -0.34 -22.20
N PRO A 189 -9.36 -0.03 -21.05
CA PRO A 189 -9.35 -0.95 -19.92
C PRO A 189 -10.24 -2.17 -20.19
N HIS A 190 -9.77 -3.33 -19.77
CA HIS A 190 -10.56 -4.57 -19.77
C HIS A 190 -11.39 -4.64 -18.49
N ARG A 191 -12.71 -4.71 -18.62
CA ARG A 191 -13.60 -4.92 -17.48
C ARG A 191 -13.57 -6.39 -17.07
N LEU A 192 -13.19 -6.65 -15.81
CA LEU A 192 -13.05 -8.00 -15.25
C LEU A 192 -14.31 -8.47 -14.52
N THR A 193 -15.11 -7.55 -13.97
CA THR A 193 -16.39 -7.87 -13.33
C THR A 193 -17.50 -7.01 -13.88
N THR A 194 -18.75 -7.55 -13.87
CA THR A 194 -19.95 -6.89 -14.43
C THR A 194 -21.13 -6.91 -13.46
N ASP A 195 -20.85 -7.30 -12.20
CA ASP A 195 -21.88 -7.50 -11.20
C ASP A 195 -22.20 -6.24 -10.37
N HIS A 196 -21.44 -5.16 -10.58
CA HIS A 196 -21.53 -3.91 -9.81
C HIS A 196 -21.45 -4.10 -8.30
N ARG A 197 -20.69 -5.12 -7.85
CA ARG A 197 -20.55 -5.49 -6.43
C ARG A 197 -19.12 -5.84 -6.05
N SER A 198 -18.16 -5.50 -6.91
CA SER A 198 -16.76 -5.88 -6.77
C SER A 198 -15.89 -4.66 -6.56
N SER A 199 -15.12 -4.61 -5.46
CA SER A 199 -14.31 -3.45 -5.05
C SER A 199 -12.95 -3.86 -4.50
N SER A 200 -12.09 -2.90 -4.20
CA SER A 200 -10.80 -3.05 -3.51
C SER A 200 -9.93 -4.20 -4.05
N PRO A 201 -9.60 -4.24 -5.35
CA PRO A 201 -8.77 -5.29 -5.91
C PRO A 201 -7.32 -5.14 -5.43
N LEU A 202 -6.71 -6.27 -5.08
CA LEU A 202 -5.29 -6.35 -4.74
C LEU A 202 -4.66 -7.50 -5.54
N TRP A 203 -3.77 -7.14 -6.48
CA TRP A 203 -3.09 -8.11 -7.33
C TRP A 203 -1.91 -8.74 -6.59
N GLY A 204 -1.96 -10.02 -6.39
CA GLY A 204 -0.94 -10.77 -5.67
C GLY A 204 -0.11 -11.68 -6.54
N PRO A 205 0.90 -12.32 -5.95
CA PRO A 205 1.73 -13.30 -6.62
C PRO A 205 0.92 -14.45 -7.25
N SER A 206 1.54 -15.15 -8.22
CA SER A 206 0.93 -16.28 -8.94
C SER A 206 -0.34 -15.90 -9.71
N ASN A 207 -0.40 -14.66 -10.24
CA ASN A 207 -1.51 -14.17 -11.05
C ASN A 207 -2.88 -14.33 -10.37
N ARG A 208 -2.96 -13.98 -9.10
CA ARG A 208 -4.20 -13.98 -8.33
C ARG A 208 -4.57 -12.56 -7.93
N ILE A 209 -5.81 -12.18 -8.19
CA ILE A 209 -6.40 -10.94 -7.71
C ILE A 209 -7.36 -11.30 -6.59
N VAL A 210 -7.10 -10.81 -5.37
CA VAL A 210 -8.09 -10.82 -4.30
C VAL A 210 -8.89 -9.54 -4.37
N PHE A 211 -10.18 -9.61 -4.10
CA PHE A 211 -11.07 -8.45 -4.12
C PHE A 211 -12.23 -8.63 -3.16
N VAL A 212 -12.84 -7.53 -2.80
CA VAL A 212 -14.08 -7.52 -1.99
C VAL A 212 -15.27 -7.72 -2.91
N LYS A 213 -16.18 -8.61 -2.52
CA LYS A 213 -17.49 -8.74 -3.13
C LYS A 213 -18.60 -8.51 -2.11
N HIS A 214 -19.51 -7.62 -2.45
CA HIS A 214 -20.69 -7.31 -1.65
C HIS A 214 -21.79 -8.36 -1.91
N LEU A 215 -22.16 -9.10 -0.87
CA LEU A 215 -23.06 -10.27 -0.98
C LEU A 215 -24.54 -9.93 -0.79
N GLY A 216 -24.95 -8.71 -1.17
CA GLY A 216 -26.31 -8.25 -1.05
C GLY A 216 -26.68 -7.75 0.35
N GLU A 217 -27.82 -7.09 0.43
CA GLU A 217 -28.37 -6.60 1.68
C GLU A 217 -29.11 -7.74 2.37
N LYS A 218 -28.70 -8.10 3.60
CA LYS A 218 -29.50 -8.98 4.46
C LYS A 218 -30.72 -8.26 5.04
N SER A 219 -30.67 -6.93 5.11
CA SER A 219 -31.81 -6.08 5.44
C SER A 219 -31.57 -4.66 4.92
N ARG A 220 -32.64 -3.88 4.71
CA ARG A 220 -32.53 -2.45 4.41
C ARG A 220 -31.88 -1.62 5.53
N LYS A 221 -31.76 -2.18 6.72
CA LYS A 221 -31.23 -1.51 7.91
C LYS A 221 -29.70 -1.59 8.01
N TYR A 222 -29.10 -2.64 7.44
CA TYR A 222 -27.66 -2.91 7.56
C TYR A 222 -27.07 -3.09 6.18
N GLY A 223 -25.94 -2.45 5.92
CA GLY A 223 -25.26 -2.50 4.63
C GLY A 223 -24.87 -3.92 4.19
N PRO A 224 -24.38 -4.06 2.95
CA PRO A 224 -24.01 -5.35 2.39
C PRO A 224 -22.84 -5.96 3.15
N LYS A 225 -22.91 -7.26 3.37
CA LYS A 225 -21.80 -8.05 3.88
C LYS A 225 -20.69 -8.17 2.84
N ASN A 226 -19.45 -7.97 3.25
CA ASN A 226 -18.26 -8.12 2.41
C ASN A 226 -17.59 -9.47 2.68
N ASP A 227 -17.25 -10.17 1.60
CA ASP A 227 -16.32 -11.29 1.65
C ASP A 227 -15.23 -11.12 0.60
N LEU A 228 -14.12 -11.79 0.82
CA LEU A 228 -13.02 -11.83 -0.13
C LEU A 228 -13.26 -12.91 -1.18
N PHE A 229 -12.98 -12.55 -2.41
CA PHE A 229 -13.00 -13.44 -3.56
C PHE A 229 -11.64 -13.40 -4.25
N LEU A 230 -11.33 -14.47 -4.98
CA LEU A 230 -10.18 -14.59 -5.85
C LEU A 230 -10.63 -14.70 -7.31
N MET A 231 -9.85 -14.15 -8.22
CA MET A 231 -9.96 -14.36 -9.66
C MET A 231 -8.56 -14.35 -10.29
N ASN A 232 -8.46 -14.80 -11.56
CA ASN A 232 -7.26 -14.60 -12.36
C ASN A 232 -7.28 -13.20 -13.04
N PRO A 233 -6.16 -12.74 -13.65
CA PRO A 233 -6.11 -11.43 -14.30
C PRO A 233 -6.96 -11.27 -15.57
N LYS A 234 -7.63 -12.33 -16.02
CA LYS A 234 -8.62 -12.28 -17.11
C LYS A 234 -10.05 -12.08 -16.60
N GLY A 235 -10.26 -12.09 -15.28
CA GLY A 235 -11.58 -12.04 -14.66
C GLY A 235 -12.25 -13.41 -14.50
N ASP A 236 -11.55 -14.49 -14.87
CA ASP A 236 -12.05 -15.87 -14.77
C ASP A 236 -11.70 -16.51 -13.43
N LYS A 237 -12.20 -17.75 -13.23
CA LYS A 237 -11.94 -18.59 -12.04
C LYS A 237 -12.32 -17.88 -10.73
N VAL A 238 -13.42 -17.14 -10.76
CA VAL A 238 -13.93 -16.44 -9.59
C VAL A 238 -14.30 -17.45 -8.51
N LYS A 239 -13.66 -17.32 -7.34
CA LYS A 239 -13.88 -18.20 -6.19
C LYS A 239 -13.99 -17.37 -4.91
N ARG A 240 -15.01 -17.66 -4.09
CA ARG A 240 -15.11 -17.10 -2.75
C ARG A 240 -13.98 -17.65 -1.87
N LEU A 241 -13.24 -16.76 -1.22
CA LEU A 241 -12.12 -17.12 -0.36
C LEU A 241 -12.53 -17.19 1.10
N THR A 242 -13.27 -16.20 1.60
CA THR A 242 -13.68 -16.12 3.02
C THR A 242 -15.18 -16.33 3.19
N HIS A 243 -15.57 -16.75 4.39
CA HIS A 243 -16.95 -16.93 4.82
C HIS A 243 -17.15 -16.23 6.17
N THR A 244 -16.66 -15.00 6.25
CA THR A 244 -16.60 -14.22 7.48
C THR A 244 -17.98 -14.10 8.11
N LYS A 245 -18.08 -14.50 9.38
CA LYS A 245 -19.30 -14.27 10.16
C LYS A 245 -19.26 -12.82 10.64
N VAL A 246 -20.12 -12.01 10.10
CA VAL A 246 -20.17 -10.57 10.38
C VAL A 246 -21.48 -10.26 11.07
N ASP A 247 -21.40 -9.54 12.18
CA ASP A 247 -22.56 -8.92 12.80
C ASP A 247 -23.21 -7.98 11.78
N PRO A 248 -24.55 -7.82 11.76
CA PRO A 248 -25.23 -6.94 10.82
C PRO A 248 -24.72 -5.50 10.75
N LEU A 249 -24.10 -5.01 11.80
CA LEU A 249 -23.52 -3.64 11.87
C LEU A 249 -22.13 -3.53 11.26
N LEU A 250 -21.51 -4.65 10.85
CA LEU A 250 -20.12 -4.67 10.44
C LEU A 250 -19.99 -4.97 8.95
N SER A 251 -19.02 -4.34 8.29
CA SER A 251 -18.82 -4.45 6.84
C SER A 251 -18.13 -5.75 6.41
N GLY A 252 -17.18 -6.25 7.18
CA GLY A 252 -16.38 -7.44 6.86
C GLY A 252 -14.96 -7.11 6.44
N LEU A 253 -14.32 -7.99 5.67
CA LEU A 253 -12.91 -7.91 5.32
C LEU A 253 -12.63 -7.07 4.07
N SER A 254 -11.53 -6.33 4.10
CA SER A 254 -10.89 -5.68 2.95
C SER A 254 -9.44 -6.11 2.84
N PRO A 255 -8.90 -6.40 1.64
CA PRO A 255 -7.51 -6.81 1.48
C PRO A 255 -6.56 -5.62 1.66
N THR A 256 -5.46 -5.83 2.39
CA THR A 256 -4.44 -4.82 2.64
C THR A 256 -3.15 -5.15 1.91
N GLU A 257 -2.61 -6.37 2.09
CA GLU A 257 -1.33 -6.73 1.49
C GLU A 257 -1.14 -8.24 1.33
N TRP A 258 -0.44 -8.63 0.24
CA TRP A 258 0.06 -9.99 0.03
C TRP A 258 1.50 -10.12 0.51
N SER A 259 1.84 -11.26 1.11
CA SER A 259 3.26 -11.62 1.23
C SER A 259 3.88 -11.89 -0.14
N ALA A 260 5.18 -11.63 -0.28
CA ALA A 260 5.91 -11.76 -1.55
C ALA A 260 5.75 -13.16 -2.20
N ASN A 261 5.65 -14.23 -1.40
CA ASN A 261 5.44 -15.60 -1.88
C ASN A 261 3.95 -15.96 -2.10
N GLY A 262 3.01 -15.05 -1.82
CA GLY A 262 1.56 -15.24 -1.99
C GLY A 262 0.93 -16.28 -1.06
N ASN A 263 1.62 -16.71 0.00
CA ASN A 263 1.09 -17.69 0.95
C ASN A 263 0.37 -17.06 2.15
N ARG A 264 0.40 -15.73 2.26
CA ARG A 264 -0.19 -14.96 3.34
C ARG A 264 -0.89 -13.72 2.78
N LEU A 265 -2.00 -13.38 3.37
CA LEU A 265 -2.78 -12.19 3.06
C LEU A 265 -3.09 -11.46 4.36
N LEU A 266 -2.72 -10.20 4.41
CA LEU A 266 -3.17 -9.26 5.43
C LEU A 266 -4.46 -8.62 4.95
N THR A 267 -5.42 -8.50 5.86
CA THR A 267 -6.70 -7.87 5.64
C THR A 267 -7.04 -6.98 6.83
N GLU A 268 -7.93 -6.06 6.60
CA GLU A 268 -8.54 -5.23 7.62
C GLU A 268 -10.00 -5.63 7.76
N PHE A 269 -10.46 -5.81 9.00
CA PHE A 269 -11.87 -5.94 9.31
C PHE A 269 -12.40 -4.55 9.67
N GLY A 270 -13.33 -4.05 8.88
CA GLY A 270 -13.98 -2.76 9.09
C GLY A 270 -15.36 -2.91 9.70
N GLY A 271 -15.66 -2.11 10.70
CA GLY A 271 -16.96 -1.98 11.34
C GLY A 271 -17.24 -0.53 11.70
N GLN A 272 -18.40 -0.26 12.27
CA GLN A 272 -18.82 1.08 12.60
C GLN A 272 -17.89 1.75 13.64
N ASP A 273 -17.50 0.98 14.66
CA ASP A 273 -16.66 1.46 15.78
C ASP A 273 -15.42 0.60 16.01
N THR A 274 -15.12 -0.30 15.08
CA THR A 274 -14.07 -1.30 15.26
C THR A 274 -13.34 -1.55 13.96
N THR A 275 -12.04 -1.39 13.97
CA THR A 275 -11.15 -1.85 12.88
C THR A 275 -10.00 -2.63 13.48
N TYR A 276 -9.74 -3.80 12.94
CA TYR A 276 -8.61 -4.62 13.38
C TYR A 276 -8.03 -5.44 12.23
N ALA A 277 -6.76 -5.79 12.37
CA ALA A 277 -6.06 -6.61 11.40
C ALA A 277 -6.47 -8.08 11.50
N VAL A 278 -6.73 -8.68 10.34
CA VAL A 278 -7.03 -10.10 10.19
C VAL A 278 -6.06 -10.71 9.20
N THR A 279 -5.43 -11.81 9.57
CA THR A 279 -4.63 -12.60 8.62
C THR A 279 -5.50 -13.67 7.99
N VAL A 280 -5.36 -13.86 6.68
CA VAL A 280 -6.13 -14.84 5.91
C VAL A 280 -5.18 -15.80 5.20
N ASN A 281 -5.43 -17.09 5.33
CA ASN A 281 -4.74 -18.09 4.53
C ASN A 281 -5.34 -18.12 3.12
N PRO A 282 -4.61 -17.75 2.06
CA PRO A 282 -5.19 -17.62 0.73
C PRO A 282 -5.46 -18.95 0.01
N LYS A 283 -5.09 -20.09 0.60
CA LYS A 283 -5.43 -21.42 0.09
C LYS A 283 -6.74 -21.95 0.70
N THR A 284 -6.92 -21.74 2.00
CA THR A 284 -8.02 -22.32 2.77
C THR A 284 -9.13 -21.32 3.12
N GLY A 285 -8.83 -20.01 3.08
CA GLY A 285 -9.72 -18.95 3.55
C GLY A 285 -9.78 -18.84 5.08
N ALA A 286 -8.94 -19.59 5.81
CA ALA A 286 -8.90 -19.52 7.26
C ALA A 286 -8.48 -18.13 7.75
N GLU A 287 -9.27 -17.55 8.63
CA GLU A 287 -9.15 -16.20 9.16
C GLU A 287 -8.62 -16.22 10.59
N ARG A 288 -7.80 -15.24 10.94
CA ARG A 288 -7.32 -15.03 12.30
C ARG A 288 -7.23 -13.54 12.62
N ALA A 289 -8.02 -13.06 13.57
CA ALA A 289 -7.82 -11.72 14.14
C ALA A 289 -6.52 -11.67 14.93
N LEU A 290 -5.74 -10.62 14.75
CA LEU A 290 -4.44 -10.45 15.41
C LEU A 290 -4.56 -9.87 16.82
N THR A 291 -5.64 -9.16 17.10
CA THR A 291 -5.97 -8.62 18.41
C THR A 291 -7.31 -9.17 18.86
N ARG A 292 -7.54 -9.20 20.18
CA ARG A 292 -8.85 -9.52 20.73
C ARG A 292 -9.77 -8.30 20.55
N GLU A 293 -11.06 -8.53 20.41
CA GLU A 293 -12.10 -7.48 20.26
C GLU A 293 -12.06 -6.38 21.32
N ARG A 294 -11.46 -6.66 22.48
CA ARG A 294 -11.31 -5.69 23.59
C ARG A 294 -10.03 -4.84 23.52
N GLU A 295 -9.07 -5.21 22.70
CA GLU A 295 -7.88 -4.40 22.46
C GLU A 295 -8.13 -3.52 21.24
N VAL A 296 -8.92 -2.47 21.45
CA VAL A 296 -9.30 -1.50 20.44
C VAL A 296 -8.05 -0.95 19.75
N GLY A 297 -7.94 -1.15 18.43
CA GLY A 297 -7.14 -0.29 17.61
C GLY A 297 -5.80 -0.80 17.14
N PHE A 298 -5.63 -2.09 16.79
CA PHE A 298 -4.51 -2.49 15.95
C PHE A 298 -4.91 -2.44 14.47
N VAL A 299 -4.46 -1.41 13.77
CA VAL A 299 -4.63 -1.26 12.33
C VAL A 299 -3.37 -1.80 11.64
N GLY A 300 -3.51 -2.93 10.96
CA GLY A 300 -2.42 -3.54 10.21
C GLY A 300 -2.23 -2.86 8.85
N THR A 301 -1.02 -2.40 8.56
CA THR A 301 -0.71 -1.63 7.34
C THR A 301 0.17 -2.38 6.36
N ALA A 302 1.08 -3.23 6.83
CA ALA A 302 2.04 -3.92 5.98
C ALA A 302 2.47 -5.28 6.53
N LEU A 303 3.04 -6.11 5.66
CA LEU A 303 3.73 -7.36 6.01
C LEU A 303 5.24 -7.16 5.93
N SER A 304 6.01 -7.82 6.81
CA SER A 304 7.46 -7.91 6.62
C SER A 304 7.80 -8.61 5.31
N SER A 305 8.99 -8.36 4.75
CA SER A 305 9.42 -8.95 3.47
C SER A 305 9.35 -10.49 3.45
N ASP A 306 9.60 -11.16 4.58
CA ASP A 306 9.43 -12.61 4.75
C ASP A 306 7.99 -13.02 5.09
N GLY A 307 7.10 -12.06 5.27
CA GLY A 307 5.68 -12.23 5.62
C GLY A 307 5.44 -12.75 7.04
N LYS A 308 6.46 -12.83 7.90
CA LYS A 308 6.28 -13.42 9.25
C LYS A 308 5.66 -12.47 10.26
N PHE A 309 5.72 -11.17 9.99
CA PHE A 309 5.21 -10.14 10.89
C PHE A 309 4.22 -9.23 10.16
N VAL A 310 3.27 -8.72 10.91
CA VAL A 310 2.35 -7.66 10.51
C VAL A 310 2.76 -6.39 11.21
N LEU A 311 2.96 -5.33 10.46
CA LEU A 311 3.21 -3.99 10.94
C LEU A 311 1.89 -3.26 11.10
N GLY A 312 1.77 -2.40 12.11
CA GLY A 312 0.60 -1.56 12.25
C GLY A 312 0.70 -0.56 13.39
N SER A 313 -0.38 0.19 13.56
CA SER A 313 -0.57 1.15 14.65
C SER A 313 -1.41 0.54 15.76
N LEU A 314 -0.98 0.70 16.99
CA LEU A 314 -1.72 0.31 18.20
C LEU A 314 -2.13 1.57 18.98
N GLY A 315 -3.37 1.60 19.49
CA GLY A 315 -3.87 2.71 20.32
C GLY A 315 -5.03 3.51 19.71
N GLY A 316 -5.73 2.94 18.74
CA GLY A 316 -6.95 3.53 18.14
C GLY A 316 -6.69 4.34 16.85
N PHE A 317 -7.79 4.88 16.31
CA PHE A 317 -7.80 5.59 15.02
C PHE A 317 -7.37 7.04 15.12
N GLU A 318 -7.73 7.69 16.23
CA GLU A 318 -7.48 9.11 16.39
C GLU A 318 -6.01 9.40 16.66
N PRO A 319 -5.41 10.44 16.04
CA PRO A 319 -4.09 10.89 16.43
C PRO A 319 -4.07 11.30 17.90
N GLY A 320 -3.19 10.71 18.69
CA GLY A 320 -3.13 11.03 20.11
C GLY A 320 -1.83 10.57 20.77
N PRO A 321 -1.54 11.08 21.97
CA PRO A 321 -0.46 10.55 22.79
C PRO A 321 -0.72 9.07 23.11
N GLY A 322 0.35 8.27 23.14
CA GLY A 322 0.27 6.84 23.45
C GLY A 322 0.11 5.90 22.25
N ARG A 323 -0.05 6.40 21.02
CA ARG A 323 0.02 5.54 19.84
C ARG A 323 1.39 4.92 19.67
N LYS A 324 1.40 3.67 19.23
CA LYS A 324 2.63 2.92 19.00
C LYS A 324 2.63 2.29 17.64
N VAL A 325 3.73 2.37 16.94
CA VAL A 325 4.02 1.50 15.82
C VAL A 325 4.55 0.20 16.37
N VAL A 326 3.89 -0.90 16.01
CA VAL A 326 4.24 -2.23 16.50
C VAL A 326 4.30 -3.25 15.36
N SER A 327 5.04 -4.33 15.58
CA SER A 327 4.95 -5.54 14.78
C SER A 327 4.37 -6.68 15.60
N ILE A 328 3.48 -7.48 14.99
CA ILE A 328 2.86 -8.66 15.59
C ILE A 328 3.20 -9.86 14.69
N PRO A 329 3.56 -11.04 15.23
CA PRO A 329 3.70 -12.23 14.41
C PRO A 329 2.44 -12.52 13.59
N TYR A 330 2.60 -12.89 12.32
CA TYR A 330 1.46 -13.21 11.43
C TYR A 330 0.54 -14.30 12.02
N ALA A 331 1.11 -15.22 12.77
CA ALA A 331 0.38 -16.26 13.49
C ALA A 331 -0.29 -15.79 14.79
N GLY A 332 -0.24 -14.50 15.09
CA GLY A 332 -0.66 -13.93 16.38
C GLY A 332 0.45 -14.02 17.43
N GLY A 333 0.35 -13.21 18.46
CA GLY A 333 1.31 -13.17 19.57
C GLY A 333 1.43 -11.77 20.18
N LYS A 334 2.47 -11.58 21.01
CA LYS A 334 2.70 -10.30 21.69
C LYS A 334 3.22 -9.24 20.71
N PRO A 335 2.68 -8.02 20.73
CA PRO A 335 3.22 -6.90 19.97
C PRO A 335 4.64 -6.56 20.42
N ARG A 336 5.51 -6.27 19.44
CA ARG A 336 6.81 -5.65 19.65
C ARG A 336 6.72 -4.18 19.25
N VAL A 337 7.03 -3.28 20.18
CA VAL A 337 7.05 -1.84 19.90
C VAL A 337 8.29 -1.50 19.07
N LEU A 338 8.06 -0.78 17.97
CA LEU A 338 9.09 -0.28 17.05
C LEU A 338 9.26 1.25 17.17
N ALA A 339 8.17 1.97 17.45
CA ALA A 339 8.24 3.40 17.74
C ALA A 339 7.09 3.82 18.65
N ASP A 340 7.40 4.68 19.64
CA ASP A 340 6.42 5.31 20.51
C ASP A 340 5.94 6.65 19.94
N ASN A 341 4.72 7.06 20.32
CA ASN A 341 4.07 8.28 19.85
C ASN A 341 4.10 8.39 18.32
N ALA A 342 3.82 7.27 17.65
CA ALA A 342 3.92 7.10 16.22
C ALA A 342 2.72 6.34 15.65
N SER A 343 2.40 6.62 14.38
CA SER A 343 1.28 6.01 13.64
C SER A 343 1.59 5.89 12.15
N GLU A 344 0.66 5.34 11.39
CA GLU A 344 0.70 5.26 9.92
C GLU A 344 2.00 4.62 9.39
N PRO A 345 2.39 3.45 9.91
CA PRO A 345 3.63 2.84 9.49
C PRO A 345 3.52 2.15 8.13
N ASP A 346 4.67 2.05 7.44
CA ASP A 346 4.84 1.21 6.26
C ASP A 346 6.25 0.61 6.23
N TRP A 347 6.42 -0.54 5.57
CA TRP A 347 7.71 -1.23 5.40
C TRP A 347 8.05 -1.39 3.93
N SER A 348 9.34 -1.25 3.58
CA SER A 348 9.85 -1.75 2.30
C SER A 348 9.84 -3.28 2.28
N ARG A 349 9.71 -3.84 1.09
CA ARG A 349 9.60 -5.29 0.83
C ARG A 349 10.94 -5.93 0.56
#